data_fcf028acda80ac8ac59bb9ed6b3da64b
#
_entry.id   fcf028acda80ac8ac59bb9ed6b3da64b
#
_cell.length_a   1.000
_cell.length_b   1.000
_cell.length_c   1.000
_cell.angle_alpha   90.00
_cell.angle_beta   90.00
_cell.angle_gamma   90.00
#
_symmetry.space_group_name_H-M   'P 1'
#
loop_
_entity.id
_entity.type
_entity.pdbx_description
1 polymer ?
#
loop_
_entity_poly.entity_id
_entity_poly.type
_entity_poly.pdbx_seq_one_letter_code
_entity_poly.pdbx_strand_id
1 'polypeptide(L)'
;YIEKDKEFQSMIAPETLMKWKTADGKLYTVTDVLNTGGYWYNKQIFENAKIQKTPENWKEFLECCKKIKQWAEQEKLDTVSMHLDYNTIECMMQSYIGDTDSDEKSISEALKLLNEIKDYADVEKNYTYRDRLRSFNVGHSAIYAGGIDSEQKINPKLKMEYAMFPDKNNKDVAMVSAYPGYFIGSSSDTKQKEACIRFLKYMLSEKVQTKIWKKTGQIPSNPNVNIADLSGQNDVIYEAYAKLKKADIIRELPGNDWDFEQREEFEANIFRYLSGDISEDEIVDSLKSK
;
A
#
# COMPACT_ATOMS: atom_id res chain seq x y z
N TYR A 1 -6.65 21.56 21.14
CA TYR A 1 -7.59 22.19 20.19
C TYR A 1 -8.66 21.19 19.78
N ILE A 2 -8.30 20.04 19.22
CA ILE A 2 -9.26 19.04 18.70
C ILE A 2 -10.22 18.56 19.81
N GLU A 3 -9.72 18.23 20.98
CA GLU A 3 -10.53 17.73 22.11
C GLU A 3 -11.61 18.72 22.59
N LYS A 4 -11.42 20.01 22.34
CA LYS A 4 -12.36 21.08 22.74
C LYS A 4 -13.30 21.51 21.61
N ASP A 5 -13.13 20.97 20.41
CA ASP A 5 -13.85 21.36 19.21
C ASP A 5 -14.55 20.13 18.58
N LYS A 6 -15.82 19.96 18.92
CA LYS A 6 -16.63 18.80 18.46
C LYS A 6 -16.76 18.74 16.93
N GLU A 7 -16.81 19.90 16.26
CA GLU A 7 -16.84 19.96 14.80
C GLU A 7 -15.54 19.42 14.22
N PHE A 8 -14.38 19.86 14.77
CA PHE A 8 -13.09 19.37 14.33
C PHE A 8 -12.93 17.86 14.58
N GLN A 9 -13.38 17.37 15.75
CA GLN A 9 -13.36 15.92 16.05
C GLN A 9 -14.17 15.12 15.03
N SER A 10 -15.35 15.60 14.64
CA SER A 10 -16.22 14.88 13.69
C SER A 10 -15.63 14.78 12.28
N MET A 11 -14.63 15.59 11.95
CA MET A 11 -13.93 15.57 10.66
C MET A 11 -12.80 14.52 10.60
N ILE A 12 -12.52 13.81 11.70
CA ILE A 12 -11.41 12.86 11.78
C ILE A 12 -11.96 11.54 12.28
N ALA A 13 -11.67 10.47 11.55
CA ALA A 13 -12.11 9.12 11.94
C ALA A 13 -11.55 8.73 13.31
N PRO A 14 -12.35 8.16 14.21
CA PRO A 14 -11.93 7.82 15.58
C PRO A 14 -10.70 6.92 15.63
N GLU A 15 -10.61 5.95 14.74
CA GLU A 15 -9.45 5.05 14.61
C GLU A 15 -8.18 5.81 14.25
N THR A 16 -8.27 6.82 13.38
CA THR A 16 -7.14 7.71 13.02
C THR A 16 -6.70 8.54 14.22
N LEU A 17 -7.65 9.08 14.99
CA LEU A 17 -7.34 9.81 16.22
C LEU A 17 -6.65 8.94 17.25
N MET A 18 -7.09 7.70 17.41
CA MET A 18 -6.50 6.77 18.38
C MET A 18 -5.07 6.39 18.01
N LYS A 19 -4.82 6.15 16.73
CA LYS A 19 -3.51 5.75 16.23
C LYS A 19 -2.42 6.79 16.53
N TRP A 20 -2.74 8.06 16.39
CA TRP A 20 -1.75 9.15 16.55
C TRP A 20 -1.71 9.75 17.95
N LYS A 21 -2.41 9.15 18.91
CA LYS A 21 -2.25 9.51 20.32
C LYS A 21 -0.91 9.00 20.84
N THR A 22 -0.18 9.89 21.47
CA THR A 22 1.03 9.56 22.22
C THR A 22 0.70 8.82 23.51
N ALA A 23 1.69 8.24 24.16
CA ALA A 23 1.50 7.49 25.42
C ALA A 23 0.84 8.33 26.53
N ASP A 24 1.00 9.65 26.51
CA ASP A 24 0.32 10.60 27.43
C ASP A 24 -1.11 10.98 26.95
N GLY A 25 -1.61 10.31 25.92
CA GLY A 25 -2.96 10.50 25.36
C GLY A 25 -3.16 11.75 24.52
N LYS A 26 -2.10 12.50 24.21
CA LYS A 26 -2.18 13.71 23.39
C LYS A 26 -2.09 13.44 21.90
N LEU A 27 -2.72 14.29 21.11
CA LEU A 27 -2.69 14.26 19.66
C LEU A 27 -1.90 15.45 19.12
N TYR A 28 -0.82 15.18 18.39
CA TYR A 28 0.05 16.21 17.82
C TYR A 28 -0.03 16.35 16.30
N THR A 29 -0.68 15.41 15.64
CA THR A 29 -0.80 15.39 14.18
C THR A 29 -2.20 15.03 13.73
N VAL A 30 -2.57 15.47 12.54
CA VAL A 30 -3.79 15.06 11.85
C VAL A 30 -3.43 14.70 10.41
N THR A 31 -4.21 13.79 9.85
CA THR A 31 -4.06 13.37 8.45
C THR A 31 -5.25 13.81 7.63
N ASP A 32 -5.03 14.19 6.39
CA ASP A 32 -6.09 14.61 5.45
C ASP A 32 -6.45 13.53 4.45
N VAL A 33 -5.57 12.56 4.21
CA VAL A 33 -5.80 11.46 3.29
C VAL A 33 -5.30 10.14 3.87
N LEU A 34 -5.89 9.04 3.42
CA LEU A 34 -5.44 7.69 3.72
C LEU A 34 -4.67 7.15 2.51
N ASN A 35 -3.53 6.54 2.78
CA ASN A 35 -2.78 5.80 1.77
C ASN A 35 -3.20 4.33 1.77
N THR A 36 -3.02 3.68 0.64
CA THR A 36 -3.41 2.28 0.46
C THR A 36 -2.28 1.49 -0.17
N GLY A 37 -2.24 0.19 0.12
CA GLY A 37 -1.40 -0.78 -0.56
C GLY A 37 -2.24 -1.80 -1.32
N GLY A 38 -1.62 -2.44 -2.29
CA GLY A 38 -2.22 -3.42 -3.18
C GLY A 38 -1.43 -3.43 -4.48
N TYR A 39 -2.05 -3.79 -5.58
CA TYR A 39 -1.38 -3.75 -6.88
C TYR A 39 -2.34 -3.44 -8.02
N TRP A 40 -1.78 -2.79 -9.05
CA TRP A 40 -2.39 -2.63 -10.36
C TRP A 40 -1.82 -3.68 -11.31
N TYR A 41 -2.63 -4.26 -12.16
CA TYR A 41 -2.16 -5.17 -13.19
C TYR A 41 -2.63 -4.76 -14.58
N ASN A 42 -1.78 -5.01 -15.58
CA ASN A 42 -2.05 -4.74 -16.98
C ASN A 42 -2.90 -5.88 -17.55
N LYS A 43 -4.18 -5.60 -17.80
CA LYS A 43 -5.14 -6.60 -18.31
C LYS A 43 -4.72 -7.19 -19.66
N GLN A 44 -4.09 -6.40 -20.53
CA GLN A 44 -3.65 -6.89 -21.83
C GLN A 44 -2.52 -7.92 -21.70
N ILE A 45 -1.57 -7.69 -20.76
CA ILE A 45 -0.51 -8.66 -20.49
C ILE A 45 -1.11 -9.92 -19.87
N PHE A 46 -2.05 -9.80 -18.93
CA PHE A 46 -2.76 -10.94 -18.34
C PHE A 46 -3.50 -11.75 -19.40
N GLU A 47 -4.25 -11.11 -20.30
CA GLU A 47 -4.94 -11.77 -21.43
C GLU A 47 -3.96 -12.50 -22.34
N ASN A 48 -2.87 -11.86 -22.72
CA ASN A 48 -1.82 -12.41 -23.57
C ASN A 48 -1.14 -13.64 -22.91
N ALA A 49 -0.88 -13.56 -21.60
CA ALA A 49 -0.36 -14.67 -20.80
C ALA A 49 -1.42 -15.73 -20.44
N LYS A 50 -2.64 -15.64 -20.99
CA LYS A 50 -3.78 -16.54 -20.74
C LYS A 50 -4.19 -16.63 -19.27
N ILE A 51 -4.09 -15.53 -18.55
CA ILE A 51 -4.58 -15.38 -17.18
C ILE A 51 -6.02 -14.85 -17.25
N GLN A 52 -6.98 -15.65 -16.83
CA GLN A 52 -8.42 -15.38 -17.05
C GLN A 52 -9.06 -14.61 -15.89
N LYS A 53 -8.48 -14.70 -14.69
CA LYS A 53 -9.00 -14.03 -13.49
C LYS A 53 -7.86 -13.47 -12.64
N THR A 54 -8.20 -12.50 -11.81
CA THR A 54 -7.32 -12.01 -10.75
C THR A 54 -7.02 -13.15 -9.77
N PRO A 55 -5.76 -13.34 -9.35
CA PRO A 55 -5.41 -14.38 -8.37
C PRO A 55 -6.07 -14.11 -7.02
N GLU A 56 -6.69 -15.13 -6.42
CA GLU A 56 -7.40 -15.06 -5.14
C GLU A 56 -6.55 -15.61 -3.98
N ASN A 57 -5.40 -16.18 -4.29
CA ASN A 57 -4.46 -16.72 -3.31
C ASN A 57 -3.02 -16.68 -3.84
N TRP A 58 -2.06 -16.89 -2.95
CA TRP A 58 -0.63 -16.79 -3.30
C TRP A 58 -0.17 -17.86 -4.30
N LYS A 59 -0.78 -19.03 -4.30
CA LYS A 59 -0.47 -20.07 -5.30
C LYS A 59 -0.90 -19.61 -6.69
N GLU A 60 -2.09 -19.05 -6.83
CA GLU A 60 -2.57 -18.49 -8.10
C GLU A 60 -1.74 -17.26 -8.51
N PHE A 61 -1.32 -16.44 -7.54
CA PHE A 61 -0.44 -15.29 -7.81
C PHE A 61 0.91 -15.75 -8.39
N LEU A 62 1.54 -16.74 -7.79
CA LEU A 62 2.77 -17.34 -8.29
C LEU A 62 2.58 -17.93 -9.69
N GLU A 63 1.48 -18.63 -9.95
CA GLU A 63 1.15 -19.16 -11.29
C GLU A 63 0.93 -18.03 -12.31
N CYS A 64 0.38 -16.88 -11.91
CA CYS A 64 0.31 -15.70 -12.78
C CYS A 64 1.71 -15.21 -13.14
N CYS A 65 2.62 -15.09 -12.17
CA CYS A 65 4.01 -14.69 -12.41
C CYS A 65 4.72 -15.64 -13.39
N LYS A 66 4.55 -16.96 -13.21
CA LYS A 66 5.09 -17.99 -14.12
C LYS A 66 4.56 -17.85 -15.55
N LYS A 67 3.24 -17.69 -15.70
CA LYS A 67 2.61 -17.54 -17.02
C LYS A 67 3.06 -16.27 -17.73
N ILE A 68 3.22 -15.17 -17.02
CA ILE A 68 3.74 -13.92 -17.58
C ILE A 68 5.15 -14.11 -18.11
N LYS A 69 6.04 -14.72 -17.33
CA LYS A 69 7.41 -15.02 -17.76
C LYS A 69 7.44 -15.91 -18.99
N GLN A 70 6.69 -17.01 -18.96
CA GLN A 70 6.61 -17.97 -20.10
C GLN A 70 6.10 -17.28 -21.38
N TRP A 71 5.07 -16.45 -21.29
CA TRP A 71 4.56 -15.66 -22.40
C TRP A 71 5.62 -14.69 -22.92
N ALA A 72 6.27 -13.93 -22.03
CA ALA A 72 7.30 -12.97 -22.42
C ALA A 72 8.47 -13.67 -23.15
N GLU A 73 8.94 -14.81 -22.65
CA GLU A 73 9.99 -15.63 -23.29
C GLU A 73 9.57 -16.11 -24.68
N GLN A 74 8.33 -16.61 -24.84
CA GLN A 74 7.79 -17.06 -26.13
C GLN A 74 7.72 -15.94 -27.17
N GLU A 75 7.30 -14.76 -26.73
CA GLU A 75 7.19 -13.55 -27.59
C GLU A 75 8.52 -12.78 -27.72
N LYS A 76 9.59 -13.23 -27.04
CA LYS A 76 10.91 -12.58 -26.98
C LYS A 76 10.81 -11.12 -26.46
N LEU A 77 9.99 -10.91 -25.45
CA LEU A 77 9.80 -9.64 -24.78
C LEU A 77 10.63 -9.60 -23.48
N ASP A 78 11.06 -8.39 -23.15
CA ASP A 78 11.70 -8.08 -21.87
C ASP A 78 10.64 -7.65 -20.83
N THR A 79 9.62 -8.52 -20.65
CA THR A 79 8.53 -8.26 -19.71
C THR A 79 8.64 -9.20 -18.52
N VAL A 80 8.63 -8.61 -17.32
CA VAL A 80 8.64 -9.32 -16.05
C VAL A 80 7.27 -9.30 -15.40
N SER A 81 7.03 -10.17 -14.42
CA SER A 81 5.77 -10.14 -13.67
C SER A 81 5.65 -8.86 -12.86
N MET A 82 6.68 -8.49 -12.11
CA MET A 82 6.73 -7.28 -11.28
C MET A 82 8.17 -6.96 -10.87
N HIS A 83 8.35 -5.80 -10.25
CA HIS A 83 9.60 -5.44 -9.58
C HIS A 83 9.48 -5.69 -8.07
N LEU A 84 10.45 -6.41 -7.52
CA LEU A 84 10.63 -6.64 -6.09
C LEU A 84 11.62 -5.61 -5.54
N ASP A 85 11.15 -4.40 -5.29
CA ASP A 85 11.84 -3.41 -4.48
C ASP A 85 11.38 -3.54 -3.01
N TYR A 86 12.04 -2.80 -2.12
CA TYR A 86 11.74 -2.86 -0.69
C TYR A 86 10.23 -2.69 -0.38
N ASN A 87 9.60 -1.65 -0.93
CA ASN A 87 8.19 -1.37 -0.63
C ASN A 87 7.24 -2.46 -1.15
N THR A 88 7.52 -3.04 -2.32
CA THR A 88 6.75 -4.15 -2.87
C THR A 88 6.87 -5.38 -1.98
N ILE A 89 8.10 -5.74 -1.59
CA ILE A 89 8.37 -6.88 -0.71
C ILE A 89 7.67 -6.70 0.64
N GLU A 90 7.81 -5.53 1.23
CA GLU A 90 7.19 -5.19 2.51
C GLU A 90 5.65 -5.32 2.45
N CYS A 91 5.02 -4.79 1.39
CA CYS A 91 3.58 -4.95 1.15
C CYS A 91 3.16 -6.42 1.02
N MET A 92 3.93 -7.22 0.29
CA MET A 92 3.62 -8.65 0.10
C MET A 92 3.73 -9.43 1.40
N MET A 93 4.77 -9.20 2.19
CA MET A 93 4.96 -9.85 3.48
C MET A 93 3.87 -9.51 4.47
N GLN A 94 3.55 -8.23 4.62
CA GLN A 94 2.49 -7.78 5.54
C GLN A 94 1.12 -8.32 5.12
N SER A 95 0.86 -8.40 3.82
CA SER A 95 -0.37 -9.02 3.35
C SER A 95 -0.41 -10.51 3.65
N TYR A 96 0.71 -11.24 3.41
CA TYR A 96 0.79 -12.68 3.70
C TYR A 96 0.51 -12.98 5.18
N ILE A 97 1.08 -12.20 6.09
CA ILE A 97 0.88 -12.34 7.54
C ILE A 97 -0.60 -12.09 7.91
N GLY A 98 -1.28 -11.18 7.23
CA GLY A 98 -2.71 -10.89 7.44
C GLY A 98 -2.99 -10.28 8.82
N ASP A 99 -3.96 -10.79 9.56
CA ASP A 99 -4.38 -10.33 10.90
C ASP A 99 -3.72 -11.10 12.06
N THR A 100 -2.77 -11.98 11.73
CA THR A 100 -2.03 -12.72 12.76
C THR A 100 -0.85 -11.89 13.27
N ASP A 101 -0.39 -12.21 14.47
CA ASP A 101 0.88 -11.68 14.96
C ASP A 101 2.01 -12.06 14.00
N SER A 102 3.00 -11.18 13.86
CA SER A 102 4.19 -11.42 13.05
C SER A 102 5.09 -12.48 13.71
N ASP A 103 4.58 -13.71 13.86
CA ASP A 103 5.35 -14.82 14.41
C ASP A 103 6.41 -15.30 13.42
N GLU A 104 7.47 -15.91 13.95
CA GLU A 104 8.62 -16.39 13.17
C GLU A 104 8.19 -17.32 12.02
N LYS A 105 7.18 -18.15 12.25
CA LYS A 105 6.67 -19.08 11.23
C LYS A 105 6.04 -18.34 10.07
N SER A 106 5.20 -17.34 10.34
CA SER A 106 4.55 -16.54 9.30
C SER A 106 5.55 -15.71 8.50
N ILE A 107 6.56 -15.17 9.17
CA ILE A 107 7.68 -14.46 8.52
C ILE A 107 8.46 -15.43 7.60
N SER A 108 8.83 -16.60 8.11
CA SER A 108 9.53 -17.65 7.35
C SER A 108 8.75 -18.09 6.10
N GLU A 109 7.45 -18.35 6.25
CA GLU A 109 6.59 -18.73 5.13
C GLU A 109 6.50 -17.61 4.07
N ALA A 110 6.39 -16.34 4.49
CA ALA A 110 6.39 -15.20 3.58
C ALA A 110 7.72 -15.03 2.84
N LEU A 111 8.85 -15.22 3.53
CA LEU A 111 10.18 -15.20 2.92
C LEU A 111 10.36 -16.30 1.87
N LYS A 112 9.89 -17.51 2.14
CA LYS A 112 9.91 -18.62 1.16
C LYS A 112 9.10 -18.27 -0.08
N LEU A 113 7.91 -17.71 0.08
CA LEU A 113 7.08 -17.26 -1.03
C LEU A 113 7.80 -16.19 -1.88
N LEU A 114 8.42 -15.21 -1.26
CA LEU A 114 9.22 -14.20 -1.99
C LEU A 114 10.38 -14.83 -2.74
N ASN A 115 11.04 -15.83 -2.15
CA ASN A 115 12.13 -16.54 -2.79
C ASN A 115 11.67 -17.39 -4.00
N GLU A 116 10.41 -17.83 -4.03
CA GLU A 116 9.82 -18.46 -5.21
C GLU A 116 9.43 -17.43 -6.29
N ILE A 117 8.87 -16.30 -5.88
CA ILE A 117 8.41 -15.25 -6.81
C ILE A 117 9.57 -14.55 -7.51
N LYS A 118 10.73 -14.39 -6.85
CA LYS A 118 11.91 -13.70 -7.42
C LYS A 118 12.36 -14.30 -8.76
N ASP A 119 12.13 -15.59 -8.98
CA ASP A 119 12.52 -16.25 -10.23
C ASP A 119 11.71 -15.77 -11.45
N TYR A 120 10.60 -15.05 -11.21
CA TYR A 120 9.68 -14.53 -12.23
C TYR A 120 9.57 -13.00 -12.22
N ALA A 121 10.32 -12.34 -11.36
CA ALA A 121 10.31 -10.90 -11.11
C ALA A 121 11.73 -10.33 -11.24
N ASP A 122 11.83 -9.02 -11.37
CA ASP A 122 13.10 -8.32 -11.20
C ASP A 122 13.30 -7.92 -9.74
N VAL A 123 14.44 -8.32 -9.17
CA VAL A 123 14.82 -7.94 -7.80
C VAL A 123 15.72 -6.70 -7.87
N GLU A 124 15.18 -5.56 -7.44
CA GLU A 124 15.82 -4.26 -7.66
C GLU A 124 15.89 -3.42 -6.37
N LYS A 125 16.99 -3.56 -5.64
CA LYS A 125 17.21 -2.88 -4.35
C LYS A 125 17.01 -1.35 -4.42
N ASN A 126 17.43 -0.73 -5.51
CA ASN A 126 17.48 0.74 -5.61
C ASN A 126 16.30 1.34 -6.38
N TYR A 127 15.29 0.54 -6.75
CA TYR A 127 14.14 1.07 -7.44
C TYR A 127 13.31 1.96 -6.53
N THR A 128 12.95 3.10 -7.09
CA THR A 128 11.98 4.00 -6.49
C THR A 128 10.57 3.69 -7.02
N TYR A 129 9.54 4.24 -6.38
CA TYR A 129 8.18 4.14 -6.93
C TYR A 129 8.07 4.68 -8.37
N ARG A 130 8.92 5.66 -8.75
CA ARG A 130 8.93 6.22 -10.12
C ARG A 130 9.48 5.24 -11.13
N ASP A 131 10.48 4.47 -10.78
CA ASP A 131 11.09 3.47 -11.64
C ASP A 131 10.10 2.33 -11.90
N ARG A 132 9.45 1.81 -10.85
CA ARG A 132 8.38 0.81 -10.97
C ARG A 132 7.21 1.31 -11.82
N LEU A 133 6.76 2.54 -11.56
CA LEU A 133 5.67 3.14 -12.32
C LEU A 133 6.02 3.32 -13.80
N ARG A 134 7.24 3.75 -14.10
CA ARG A 134 7.74 3.87 -15.48
C ARG A 134 7.75 2.51 -16.18
N SER A 135 8.28 1.49 -15.52
CA SER A 135 8.32 0.12 -16.03
C SER A 135 6.92 -0.40 -16.37
N PHE A 136 5.96 -0.22 -15.47
CA PHE A 136 4.57 -0.58 -15.69
C PHE A 136 3.93 0.19 -16.86
N ASN A 137 4.17 1.49 -16.92
CA ASN A 137 3.60 2.37 -17.96
C ASN A 137 4.07 2.06 -19.38
N VAL A 138 5.23 1.45 -19.54
CA VAL A 138 5.76 1.02 -20.84
C VAL A 138 5.54 -0.47 -21.13
N GLY A 139 4.90 -1.20 -20.21
CA GLY A 139 4.61 -2.64 -20.35
C GLY A 139 5.80 -3.56 -20.08
N HIS A 140 6.90 -3.05 -19.51
CA HIS A 140 8.03 -3.86 -19.07
C HIS A 140 7.66 -4.68 -17.81
N SER A 141 6.78 -4.20 -16.94
CA SER A 141 6.22 -5.03 -15.86
C SER A 141 4.70 -5.18 -16.00
N ALA A 142 4.19 -6.36 -15.70
CA ALA A 142 2.77 -6.69 -15.77
C ALA A 142 1.99 -6.23 -14.54
N ILE A 143 2.67 -6.14 -13.40
CA ILE A 143 2.10 -5.78 -12.09
C ILE A 143 2.89 -4.61 -11.51
N TYR A 144 2.16 -3.65 -10.93
CA TYR A 144 2.70 -2.51 -10.19
C TYR A 144 2.10 -2.49 -8.78
N ALA A 145 2.93 -2.77 -7.77
CA ALA A 145 2.52 -2.64 -6.37
C ALA A 145 2.40 -1.16 -5.99
N GLY A 146 1.23 -0.75 -5.55
CA GLY A 146 0.94 0.64 -5.18
C GLY A 146 -0.52 0.85 -4.80
N GLY A 147 -0.79 2.00 -4.21
CA GLY A 147 -2.13 2.40 -3.79
C GLY A 147 -3.07 2.76 -4.94
N ILE A 148 -4.35 2.94 -4.61
CA ILE A 148 -5.35 3.32 -5.61
C ILE A 148 -5.11 4.71 -6.21
N ASP A 149 -4.48 5.63 -5.48
CA ASP A 149 -4.08 6.95 -5.97
C ASP A 149 -3.02 6.90 -7.08
N SER A 150 -2.36 5.77 -7.26
CA SER A 150 -1.37 5.57 -8.33
C SER A 150 -2.00 5.60 -9.72
N GLU A 151 -3.31 5.31 -9.84
CA GLU A 151 -4.06 5.37 -11.10
C GLU A 151 -3.82 6.68 -11.86
N GLN A 152 -3.83 7.80 -11.15
CA GLN A 152 -3.62 9.13 -11.75
C GLN A 152 -2.25 9.31 -12.42
N LYS A 153 -1.29 8.45 -12.10
CA LYS A 153 0.09 8.46 -12.61
C LYS A 153 0.32 7.37 -13.64
N ILE A 154 -0.60 6.42 -13.76
CA ILE A 154 -0.53 5.34 -14.73
C ILE A 154 -0.96 5.88 -16.10
N ASN A 155 -0.35 5.36 -17.16
CA ASN A 155 -0.67 5.72 -18.53
C ASN A 155 -2.17 5.40 -18.82
N PRO A 156 -3.01 6.40 -19.12
CA PRO A 156 -4.46 6.20 -19.29
C PRO A 156 -4.84 5.33 -20.50
N LYS A 157 -3.87 4.98 -21.37
CA LYS A 157 -4.09 4.05 -22.48
C LYS A 157 -3.99 2.58 -22.04
N LEU A 158 -3.45 2.31 -20.86
CA LEU A 158 -3.38 0.94 -20.35
C LEU A 158 -4.75 0.50 -19.85
N LYS A 159 -5.16 -0.69 -20.25
CA LYS A 159 -6.27 -1.39 -19.62
C LYS A 159 -5.75 -2.01 -18.35
N MET A 160 -6.14 -1.47 -17.21
CA MET A 160 -5.65 -1.92 -15.91
C MET A 160 -6.79 -2.19 -14.94
N GLU A 161 -6.49 -2.94 -13.91
CA GLU A 161 -7.41 -3.19 -12.81
C GLU A 161 -6.61 -3.29 -11.50
N TYR A 162 -7.25 -2.91 -10.40
CA TYR A 162 -6.67 -2.97 -9.07
C TYR A 162 -7.05 -4.27 -8.36
N ALA A 163 -6.10 -4.82 -7.59
CA ALA A 163 -6.33 -5.95 -6.72
C ALA A 163 -5.57 -5.80 -5.39
N MET A 164 -6.00 -6.55 -4.40
CA MET A 164 -5.31 -6.68 -3.11
C MET A 164 -4.44 -7.93 -3.12
N PHE A 165 -3.37 -7.91 -2.35
CA PHE A 165 -2.64 -9.13 -2.04
C PHE A 165 -3.44 -9.93 -1.00
N PRO A 166 -3.59 -11.25 -1.16
CA PRO A 166 -4.27 -12.08 -0.17
C PRO A 166 -3.39 -12.34 1.06
N ASP A 167 -4.01 -12.74 2.18
CA ASP A 167 -3.27 -13.32 3.30
C ASP A 167 -2.95 -14.82 3.06
N LYS A 168 -2.25 -15.44 4.01
CA LYS A 168 -1.93 -16.87 3.96
C LYS A 168 -3.16 -17.80 4.00
N ASN A 169 -4.32 -17.29 4.42
CA ASN A 169 -5.61 -18.00 4.49
C ASN A 169 -6.56 -17.63 3.34
N ASN A 170 -6.06 -16.97 2.30
CA ASN A 170 -6.80 -16.56 1.10
C ASN A 170 -7.86 -15.48 1.36
N LYS A 171 -7.69 -14.66 2.39
CA LYS A 171 -8.52 -13.50 2.64
C LYS A 171 -7.95 -12.25 1.96
N ASP A 172 -8.82 -11.39 1.46
CA ASP A 172 -8.43 -10.10 0.89
C ASP A 172 -7.94 -9.15 1.99
N VAL A 173 -6.73 -8.61 1.82
CA VAL A 173 -6.11 -7.67 2.76
C VAL A 173 -6.09 -6.27 2.19
N ALA A 174 -6.92 -5.38 2.71
CA ALA A 174 -6.82 -3.96 2.46
C ALA A 174 -5.74 -3.35 3.36
N MET A 175 -4.63 -2.97 2.77
CA MET A 175 -3.64 -2.16 3.47
C MET A 175 -4.05 -0.70 3.40
N VAL A 176 -4.36 -0.10 4.55
CA VAL A 176 -4.79 1.30 4.66
C VAL A 176 -4.04 1.96 5.79
N SER A 177 -3.49 3.13 5.56
CA SER A 177 -2.71 3.85 6.55
C SER A 177 -3.02 5.34 6.57
N ALA A 178 -3.09 5.88 7.78
CA ALA A 178 -3.11 7.31 8.05
C ALA A 178 -1.69 7.77 8.36
N TYR A 179 -1.01 8.37 7.40
CA TYR A 179 0.29 9.01 7.69
C TYR A 179 0.10 10.32 8.45
N PRO A 180 1.07 10.70 9.30
CA PRO A 180 1.06 12.03 9.91
C PRO A 180 1.15 13.09 8.81
N GLY A 181 0.06 13.86 8.65
CA GLY A 181 -0.05 14.87 7.60
C GLY A 181 0.42 16.25 8.09
N TYR A 182 -0.27 16.79 9.11
CA TYR A 182 -0.06 18.15 9.58
C TYR A 182 0.18 18.22 11.08
N PHE A 183 1.10 19.06 11.48
CA PHE A 183 1.33 19.44 12.87
C PHE A 183 1.61 20.94 12.97
N ILE A 184 1.40 21.51 14.15
CA ILE A 184 1.63 22.93 14.43
C ILE A 184 2.90 23.06 15.27
N GLY A 185 3.85 23.89 14.83
CA GLY A 185 5.09 24.12 15.56
C GLY A 185 4.85 24.67 16.97
N SER A 186 5.59 24.18 17.95
CA SER A 186 5.46 24.58 19.36
C SER A 186 5.75 26.08 19.57
N SER A 187 6.65 26.65 18.76
CA SER A 187 7.06 28.07 18.80
C SER A 187 6.02 29.03 18.20
N SER A 188 4.95 28.55 17.56
CA SER A 188 3.91 29.37 16.98
C SER A 188 3.16 30.14 18.08
N ASP A 189 2.89 31.42 17.83
CA ASP A 189 2.07 32.23 18.73
C ASP A 189 0.57 31.86 18.63
N THR A 190 -0.27 32.44 19.50
CA THR A 190 -1.70 32.10 19.55
C THR A 190 -2.41 32.39 18.24
N LYS A 191 -2.13 33.51 17.58
CA LYS A 191 -2.79 33.89 16.31
C LYS A 191 -2.38 32.94 15.17
N GLN A 192 -1.11 32.55 15.14
CA GLN A 192 -0.59 31.58 14.19
C GLN A 192 -1.26 30.19 14.40
N LYS A 193 -1.34 29.75 15.66
CA LYS A 193 -2.02 28.47 16.00
C LYS A 193 -3.49 28.49 15.57
N GLU A 194 -4.22 29.56 15.83
CA GLU A 194 -5.61 29.72 15.40
C GLU A 194 -5.75 29.72 13.87
N ALA A 195 -4.82 30.37 13.16
CA ALA A 195 -4.82 30.35 11.70
C ALA A 195 -4.56 28.92 11.16
N CYS A 196 -3.61 28.19 11.75
CA CYS A 196 -3.36 26.79 11.41
C CYS A 196 -4.57 25.90 11.66
N ILE A 197 -5.27 26.07 12.79
CA ILE A 197 -6.48 25.29 13.07
C ILE A 197 -7.57 25.57 12.03
N ARG A 198 -7.79 26.83 11.65
CA ARG A 198 -8.74 27.17 10.57
C ARG A 198 -8.35 26.52 9.24
N PHE A 199 -7.05 26.53 8.91
CA PHE A 199 -6.55 25.85 7.70
C PHE A 199 -6.78 24.34 7.77
N LEU A 200 -6.48 23.68 8.88
CA LEU A 200 -6.70 22.25 9.05
C LEU A 200 -8.20 21.88 8.92
N LYS A 201 -9.09 22.65 9.57
CA LYS A 201 -10.54 22.44 9.40
C LYS A 201 -10.98 22.61 7.94
N TYR A 202 -10.41 23.58 7.22
CA TYR A 202 -10.68 23.77 5.79
C TYR A 202 -10.19 22.57 4.98
N MET A 203 -8.98 22.07 5.21
CA MET A 203 -8.42 20.91 4.52
C MET A 203 -9.22 19.62 4.78
N LEU A 204 -9.74 19.47 6.00
CA LEU A 204 -10.56 18.31 6.39
C LEU A 204 -12.05 18.49 6.06
N SER A 205 -12.49 19.64 5.55
CA SER A 205 -13.90 19.82 5.19
C SER A 205 -14.33 18.88 4.07
N GLU A 206 -15.58 18.40 4.11
CA GLU A 206 -16.15 17.52 3.07
C GLU A 206 -15.94 18.07 1.65
N LYS A 207 -16.09 19.40 1.48
CA LYS A 207 -15.90 20.06 0.19
C LYS A 207 -14.46 19.90 -0.36
N VAL A 208 -13.45 20.08 0.50
CA VAL A 208 -12.03 19.96 0.09
C VAL A 208 -11.66 18.50 -0.10
N GLN A 209 -12.05 17.64 0.84
CA GLN A 209 -11.80 16.23 0.79
C GLN A 209 -12.44 15.56 -0.46
N THR A 210 -13.66 15.95 -0.82
CA THR A 210 -14.29 15.54 -2.07
C THR A 210 -13.48 15.96 -3.30
N LYS A 211 -12.90 17.18 -3.29
CA LYS A 211 -12.05 17.64 -4.41
C LYS A 211 -10.74 16.86 -4.47
N ILE A 212 -10.14 16.53 -3.34
CA ILE A 212 -8.92 15.71 -3.27
C ILE A 212 -9.21 14.35 -3.91
N TRP A 213 -10.25 13.65 -3.44
CA TRP A 213 -10.66 12.38 -4.03
C TRP A 213 -10.84 12.46 -5.54
N LYS A 214 -11.65 13.38 -6.02
CA LYS A 214 -11.95 13.55 -7.45
C LYS A 214 -10.73 13.84 -8.33
N LYS A 215 -9.72 14.49 -7.77
CA LYS A 215 -8.52 14.90 -8.52
C LYS A 215 -7.35 13.96 -8.39
N THR A 216 -7.26 13.22 -7.30
CA THR A 216 -6.04 12.47 -6.95
C THR A 216 -6.29 10.99 -6.66
N GLY A 217 -7.55 10.57 -6.50
CA GLY A 217 -7.89 9.21 -6.05
C GLY A 217 -7.45 8.91 -4.61
N GLN A 218 -6.91 9.89 -3.89
CA GLN A 218 -6.53 9.70 -2.49
C GLN A 218 -7.77 9.62 -1.59
N ILE A 219 -7.83 8.59 -0.76
CA ILE A 219 -8.99 8.36 0.12
C ILE A 219 -9.06 9.48 1.17
N PRO A 220 -10.21 10.17 1.29
CA PRO A 220 -10.44 11.14 2.34
C PRO A 220 -10.31 10.54 3.74
N SER A 221 -9.66 11.24 4.66
CA SER A 221 -9.62 10.86 6.07
C SER A 221 -10.88 11.31 6.84
N ASN A 222 -11.65 12.24 6.27
CA ASN A 222 -12.91 12.67 6.86
C ASN A 222 -14.01 11.62 6.63
N PRO A 223 -14.53 10.96 7.68
CA PRO A 223 -15.52 9.91 7.57
C PRO A 223 -16.88 10.36 7.03
N ASN A 224 -17.13 11.69 7.03
CA ASN A 224 -18.39 12.26 6.52
C ASN A 224 -18.41 12.37 4.98
N VAL A 225 -17.27 12.15 4.30
CA VAL A 225 -17.21 12.14 2.84
C VAL A 225 -17.74 10.81 2.31
N ASN A 226 -18.92 10.86 1.69
CA ASN A 226 -19.50 9.66 1.08
C ASN A 226 -18.93 9.46 -0.34
N ILE A 227 -17.90 8.63 -0.45
CA ILE A 227 -17.26 8.29 -1.74
C ILE A 227 -18.25 7.58 -2.68
N ALA A 228 -19.20 6.80 -2.13
CA ALA A 228 -20.20 6.08 -2.94
C ALA A 228 -21.07 7.04 -3.78
N ASP A 229 -21.34 8.24 -3.28
CA ASP A 229 -22.12 9.26 -4.01
C ASP A 229 -21.28 9.97 -5.11
N LEU A 230 -19.99 9.67 -5.19
CA LEU A 230 -19.06 10.26 -6.16
C LEU A 230 -18.76 9.36 -7.36
N SER A 231 -19.50 8.23 -7.47
CA SER A 231 -19.41 7.28 -8.59
C SER A 231 -19.68 7.96 -9.94
N GLY A 232 -19.06 7.45 -11.00
CA GLY A 232 -19.26 7.92 -12.37
C GLY A 232 -18.25 8.97 -12.88
N GLN A 233 -17.24 9.35 -12.10
CA GLN A 233 -16.22 10.30 -12.53
C GLN A 233 -14.86 9.66 -12.86
N ASN A 234 -14.58 8.50 -12.29
CA ASN A 234 -13.49 7.61 -12.67
C ASN A 234 -13.84 6.19 -12.20
N ASP A 235 -14.38 5.39 -13.10
CA ASP A 235 -14.90 4.06 -12.78
C ASP A 235 -13.82 3.14 -12.19
N VAL A 236 -12.58 3.24 -12.67
CA VAL A 236 -11.46 2.38 -12.25
C VAL A 236 -11.06 2.63 -10.80
N ILE A 237 -10.92 3.90 -10.38
CA ILE A 237 -10.64 4.24 -8.97
C ILE A 237 -11.80 3.85 -8.07
N TYR A 238 -13.04 4.09 -8.53
CA TYR A 238 -14.21 3.73 -7.76
C TYR A 238 -14.33 2.22 -7.55
N GLU A 239 -14.08 1.43 -8.59
CA GLU A 239 -14.02 -0.05 -8.49
C GLU A 239 -12.94 -0.51 -7.53
N ALA A 240 -11.73 0.10 -7.59
CA ALA A 240 -10.65 -0.19 -6.65
C ALA A 240 -11.05 0.11 -5.20
N TYR A 241 -11.67 1.27 -4.95
CA TYR A 241 -12.18 1.63 -3.64
C TYR A 241 -13.27 0.68 -3.15
N ALA A 242 -14.20 0.29 -4.03
CA ALA A 242 -15.25 -0.66 -3.70
C ALA A 242 -14.71 -2.04 -3.31
N LYS A 243 -13.61 -2.48 -3.93
CA LYS A 243 -12.88 -3.69 -3.53
C LYS A 243 -12.27 -3.53 -2.14
N LEU A 244 -11.54 -2.44 -1.87
CA LEU A 244 -10.98 -2.16 -0.55
C LEU A 244 -12.03 -2.19 0.57
N LYS A 245 -13.22 -1.64 0.31
CA LYS A 245 -14.33 -1.61 1.30
C LYS A 245 -14.92 -3.00 1.59
N LYS A 246 -14.67 -3.99 0.75
CA LYS A 246 -15.14 -5.37 0.91
C LYS A 246 -14.06 -6.31 1.44
N ALA A 247 -12.85 -5.80 1.68
CA ALA A 247 -11.76 -6.62 2.19
C ALA A 247 -12.12 -7.30 3.50
N ASP A 248 -11.66 -8.53 3.66
CA ASP A 248 -11.86 -9.33 4.88
C ASP A 248 -11.05 -8.79 6.05
N ILE A 249 -9.88 -8.23 5.75
CA ILE A 249 -8.89 -7.75 6.72
C ILE A 249 -8.49 -6.32 6.34
N ILE A 250 -8.38 -5.45 7.34
CA ILE A 250 -7.81 -4.10 7.19
C ILE A 250 -6.54 -4.06 8.02
N ARG A 251 -5.41 -3.76 7.37
CA ARG A 251 -4.11 -3.59 8.02
C ARG A 251 -3.50 -2.24 7.70
N GLU A 252 -2.58 -1.85 8.56
CA GLU A 252 -1.71 -0.72 8.28
C GLU A 252 -0.77 -1.03 7.12
N LEU A 253 -0.37 0.01 6.40
CA LEU A 253 0.72 -0.11 5.44
C LEU A 253 2.00 -0.53 6.15
N PRO A 254 2.84 -1.32 5.47
CA PRO A 254 4.13 -1.75 5.98
C PRO A 254 4.97 -0.60 6.58
N GLY A 255 5.81 -0.94 7.53
CA GLY A 255 6.67 0.01 8.23
C GLY A 255 5.99 0.78 9.37
N ASN A 256 4.67 0.63 9.56
CA ASN A 256 3.98 1.21 10.71
C ASN A 256 3.83 0.22 11.87
N ASP A 257 3.90 -1.08 11.60
CA ASP A 257 3.83 -2.15 12.60
C ASP A 257 5.21 -2.56 13.15
N TRP A 258 6.27 -2.26 12.41
CA TRP A 258 7.64 -2.52 12.83
C TRP A 258 8.25 -1.29 13.49
N ASP A 259 9.04 -1.50 14.53
CA ASP A 259 9.86 -0.42 15.06
C ASP A 259 10.97 -0.02 14.07
N PHE A 260 11.61 1.10 14.36
CA PHE A 260 12.61 1.65 13.45
C PHE A 260 13.80 0.70 13.24
N GLU A 261 14.25 0.02 14.30
CA GLU A 261 15.40 -0.90 14.23
C GLU A 261 15.04 -2.15 13.41
N GLN A 262 13.88 -2.75 13.64
CA GLN A 262 13.38 -3.90 12.88
C GLN A 262 13.28 -3.57 11.39
N ARG A 263 12.81 -2.38 11.07
CA ARG A 263 12.68 -1.94 9.69
C ARG A 263 14.03 -1.77 9.01
N GLU A 264 14.99 -1.11 9.66
CA GLU A 264 16.35 -0.95 9.11
C GLU A 264 17.04 -2.31 8.92
N GLU A 265 16.91 -3.23 9.88
CA GLU A 265 17.46 -4.58 9.80
C GLU A 265 16.82 -5.37 8.63
N PHE A 266 15.50 -5.29 8.47
CA PHE A 266 14.84 -5.93 7.35
C PHE A 266 15.28 -5.36 6.01
N GLU A 267 15.33 -4.04 5.86
CA GLU A 267 15.78 -3.37 4.65
C GLU A 267 17.22 -3.74 4.29
N ALA A 268 18.09 -3.86 5.29
CA ALA A 268 19.48 -4.26 5.10
C ALA A 268 19.63 -5.72 4.63
N ASN A 269 18.78 -6.62 5.12
CA ASN A 269 18.97 -8.06 4.98
C ASN A 269 18.10 -8.72 3.90
N ILE A 270 16.95 -8.16 3.52
CA ILE A 270 16.03 -8.83 2.58
C ILE A 270 16.66 -9.10 1.21
N PHE A 271 17.41 -8.14 0.66
CA PHE A 271 18.08 -8.34 -0.63
C PHE A 271 19.26 -9.31 -0.55
N ARG A 272 19.94 -9.39 0.60
CA ARG A 272 20.99 -10.39 0.86
C ARG A 272 20.40 -11.80 0.95
N TYR A 273 19.21 -11.93 1.55
CA TYR A 273 18.46 -13.19 1.56
C TYR A 273 18.04 -13.59 0.14
N LEU A 274 17.45 -12.69 -0.61
CA LEU A 274 17.01 -12.98 -1.98
C LEU A 274 18.16 -13.26 -2.94
N SER A 275 19.37 -12.72 -2.71
CA SER A 275 20.57 -13.08 -3.45
C SER A 275 21.21 -14.41 -3.00
N GLY A 276 20.83 -14.91 -1.82
CA GLY A 276 21.42 -16.12 -1.23
C GLY A 276 22.67 -15.86 -0.40
N ASP A 277 22.98 -14.60 -0.07
CA ASP A 277 24.14 -14.21 0.73
C ASP A 277 23.95 -14.50 2.22
N ILE A 278 22.71 -14.61 2.69
CA ILE A 278 22.32 -15.02 4.03
C ILE A 278 21.21 -16.04 4.00
N SER A 279 21.13 -16.85 5.06
CA SER A 279 20.08 -17.86 5.24
C SER A 279 18.75 -17.24 5.70
N GLU A 280 17.67 -18.03 5.61
CA GLU A 280 16.37 -17.68 6.18
C GLU A 280 16.45 -17.48 7.69
N ASP A 281 17.16 -18.34 8.41
CA ASP A 281 17.30 -18.23 9.87
C ASP A 281 18.00 -16.92 10.25
N GLU A 282 19.03 -16.48 9.51
CA GLU A 282 19.75 -15.23 9.76
C GLU A 282 18.83 -14.00 9.61
N ILE A 283 17.98 -13.95 8.56
CA ILE A 283 17.06 -12.81 8.41
C ILE A 283 15.93 -12.86 9.44
N VAL A 284 15.38 -14.02 9.76
CA VAL A 284 14.35 -14.18 10.79
C VAL A 284 14.89 -13.77 12.18
N ASP A 285 16.10 -14.20 12.52
CA ASP A 285 16.74 -13.82 13.79
C ASP A 285 17.00 -12.32 13.90
N SER A 286 17.31 -11.65 12.77
CA SER A 286 17.52 -10.20 12.74
C SER A 286 16.23 -9.39 13.04
N LEU A 287 15.06 -10.00 12.84
CA LEU A 287 13.76 -9.37 13.10
C LEU A 287 13.21 -9.60 14.50
N LYS A 288 13.89 -10.42 15.31
CA LYS A 288 13.50 -10.61 16.70
C LYS A 288 13.75 -9.33 17.49
N SER A 289 12.73 -8.87 18.19
CA SER A 289 12.86 -7.72 19.12
C SER A 289 14.02 -7.97 20.07
N LYS A 290 14.98 -7.05 20.13
CA LYS A 290 16.08 -7.08 21.09
C LYS A 290 15.61 -6.66 22.46
#